data_2a710c45951d113cad6bd29560eb93d7
#
_entry.id   2a710c45951d113cad6bd29560eb93d7
#
_cell.length_a   1.000
_cell.length_b   1.000
_cell.length_c   1.000
_cell.angle_alpha   90.00
_cell.angle_beta   90.00
_cell.angle_gamma   90.00
#
_symmetry.space_group_name_H-M   'P 1'
#
loop_
_entity.id
_entity.type
_entity.pdbx_description
1 polymer ?
#
loop_
_entity_poly.entity_id
_entity_poly.type
_entity_poly.pdbx_seq_one_letter_code
_entity_poly.pdbx_strand_id
1 'polypeptide(L)'
;MRKLPQCPAFYSTLHAILLIGYDQKCCTLTDRPMATLSPTLQARLSTPLKIGNFEVKSRVLQSPLSGVTDLVFRRLVRRYAPDSMMYTEMVNATGLHYVKQLPKIMEIDPSERPISIQLFDCRPDFLAEAAQMAVAEGADTIDINMGCPVNKITKNGGGSSLLRQPEVAEAIVRSVVAAVGVPVTVKTRIGWSDKEINAVEFARRMEDAGAQMLTLHGRTRAQGYNGAARWEWIAKVKEVLSIPLIANGDIFSVEAAVRCLELTGADGIMCSRGTLGYPFLVGEVDHFLKTGELRQPPTPIERLQCAKDHLLMLWEYKGDRGIRQARKHMTWYAKGFTNAADLRGQLAVIETADQGVVLIEQAIERLAQEGWQAEEILQLVEV
;
A
#
# COMPACT_ATOMS: atom_id res chain seq x y z
N MET A 1 42.42 -9.02 12.55
CA MET A 1 41.07 -8.64 13.03
C MET A 1 40.79 -7.21 12.59
N ARG A 2 40.14 -7.02 11.44
CA ARG A 2 39.69 -5.68 10.99
C ARG A 2 38.22 -5.57 11.35
N LYS A 3 37.90 -4.59 12.20
CA LYS A 3 36.52 -4.25 12.58
C LYS A 3 35.77 -3.78 11.33
N LEU A 4 34.68 -4.46 10.99
CA LEU A 4 33.72 -4.02 9.99
C LEU A 4 32.99 -2.79 10.54
N PRO A 5 32.74 -1.75 9.72
CA PRO A 5 32.00 -0.59 10.16
C PRO A 5 30.51 -0.97 10.37
N GLN A 6 30.01 -0.74 11.57
CA GLN A 6 28.58 -0.75 11.86
C GLN A 6 27.90 0.32 11.00
N CYS A 7 26.92 -0.06 10.22
CA CYS A 7 26.14 0.84 9.38
C CYS A 7 24.93 1.36 10.19
N PRO A 8 25.01 2.57 10.78
CA PRO A 8 23.84 3.22 11.35
C PRO A 8 23.36 4.23 10.33
N ALA A 9 22.22 4.06 9.72
CA ALA A 9 21.43 5.13 9.09
C ALA A 9 20.47 4.67 7.99
N PHE A 10 19.88 3.47 8.11
CA PHE A 10 18.87 3.05 7.13
C PHE A 10 17.48 3.68 7.38
N TYR A 11 17.25 4.28 8.54
CA TYR A 11 15.91 4.70 8.99
C TYR A 11 15.62 6.21 8.99
N SER A 12 16.64 7.08 8.95
CA SER A 12 16.40 8.52 9.16
C SER A 12 15.90 9.31 7.94
N THR A 13 16.13 8.83 6.73
CA THR A 13 15.78 9.59 5.51
C THR A 13 14.38 9.26 4.96
N LEU A 14 13.79 8.13 5.33
CA LEU A 14 12.41 7.80 4.99
C LEU A 14 11.37 8.57 5.83
N HIS A 15 11.77 9.10 6.98
CA HIS A 15 10.90 9.88 7.86
C HIS A 15 10.39 11.20 7.26
N ALA A 16 11.17 11.82 6.37
CA ALA A 16 10.83 13.14 5.82
C ALA A 16 9.74 13.11 4.74
N ILE A 17 9.54 11.98 4.07
CA ILE A 17 8.61 11.90 2.92
C ILE A 17 7.16 11.63 3.36
N LEU A 18 6.96 11.04 4.54
CA LEU A 18 5.62 10.75 5.08
C LEU A 18 5.05 11.88 5.96
N LEU A 19 5.88 12.89 6.30
CA LEU A 19 5.48 14.04 7.13
C LEU A 19 4.97 15.24 6.34
N ILE A 20 4.83 15.16 5.01
CA ILE A 20 4.16 16.23 4.24
C ILE A 20 2.70 16.24 4.67
N GLY A 21 2.36 17.25 5.45
CA GLY A 21 1.06 17.48 6.04
C GLY A 21 -0.04 17.34 4.99
N TYR A 22 -0.99 16.50 5.28
CA TYR A 22 -2.23 16.36 4.55
C TYR A 22 -3.11 17.55 4.89
N ASP A 23 -3.01 18.62 4.10
CA ASP A 23 -4.04 19.66 4.08
C ASP A 23 -5.22 19.09 3.31
N GLN A 24 -6.12 18.42 4.03
CA GLN A 24 -7.45 18.11 3.52
C GLN A 24 -8.23 19.42 3.46
N LYS A 25 -8.06 20.19 2.39
CA LYS A 25 -9.15 21.02 1.91
C LYS A 25 -10.21 20.06 1.39
N CYS A 26 -11.08 19.69 2.32
CA CYS A 26 -12.32 18.97 2.04
C CYS A 26 -13.12 19.82 1.05
N CYS A 27 -13.11 19.44 -0.23
CA CYS A 27 -14.14 19.91 -1.14
C CYS A 27 -15.47 19.39 -0.58
N THR A 28 -16.31 20.29 -0.13
CA THR A 28 -17.72 20.05 0.19
C THR A 28 -18.40 19.40 -1.02
N LEU A 29 -18.66 18.11 -0.89
CA LEU A 29 -19.32 17.27 -1.92
C LEU A 29 -20.72 16.85 -1.42
N THR A 30 -21.51 17.82 -0.95
CA THR A 30 -22.82 17.55 -0.34
C THR A 30 -23.97 17.34 -1.31
N ASP A 31 -23.77 17.40 -2.67
CA ASP A 31 -24.90 17.24 -3.63
C ASP A 31 -24.55 16.42 -4.88
N ARG A 32 -23.50 15.62 -4.89
CA ARG A 32 -23.31 14.69 -6.01
C ARG A 32 -23.84 13.31 -5.61
N PRO A 33 -24.74 12.70 -6.40
CA PRO A 33 -25.13 11.32 -6.19
C PRO A 33 -23.85 10.47 -6.13
N MET A 34 -23.80 9.53 -5.18
CA MET A 34 -22.68 8.61 -5.04
C MET A 34 -22.37 8.02 -6.41
N ALA A 35 -21.10 8.03 -6.81
CA ALA A 35 -20.69 7.43 -8.07
C ALA A 35 -21.04 5.94 -8.02
N THR A 36 -21.92 5.51 -8.92
CA THR A 36 -22.30 4.11 -9.07
C THR A 36 -21.45 3.47 -10.15
N LEU A 37 -21.06 2.23 -9.93
CA LEU A 37 -20.40 1.43 -10.97
C LEU A 37 -21.42 1.11 -12.08
N SER A 38 -20.98 1.20 -13.34
CA SER A 38 -21.76 0.70 -14.46
C SER A 38 -21.99 -0.82 -14.29
N PRO A 39 -23.17 -1.35 -14.69
CA PRO A 39 -23.50 -2.77 -14.47
C PRO A 39 -22.43 -3.73 -15.03
N THR A 40 -21.85 -3.41 -16.18
CA THR A 40 -20.79 -4.21 -16.81
C THR A 40 -19.51 -4.21 -15.96
N LEU A 41 -19.13 -3.06 -15.42
CA LEU A 41 -17.95 -2.91 -14.57
C LEU A 41 -18.18 -3.60 -13.22
N GLN A 42 -19.36 -3.43 -12.62
CA GLN A 42 -19.77 -4.10 -11.39
C GLN A 42 -19.68 -5.63 -11.54
N ALA A 43 -20.27 -6.19 -12.59
CA ALA A 43 -20.24 -7.63 -12.87
C ALA A 43 -18.80 -8.15 -13.01
N ARG A 44 -17.90 -7.40 -13.66
CA ARG A 44 -16.49 -7.76 -13.79
C ARG A 44 -15.75 -7.68 -12.45
N LEU A 45 -15.96 -6.62 -11.68
CA LEU A 45 -15.25 -6.35 -10.44
C LEU A 45 -15.71 -7.24 -9.27
N SER A 46 -16.91 -7.82 -9.35
CA SER A 46 -17.40 -8.80 -8.36
C SER A 46 -16.79 -10.20 -8.53
N THR A 47 -16.11 -10.48 -9.66
CA THR A 47 -15.42 -11.75 -9.88
C THR A 47 -13.98 -11.74 -9.34
N PRO A 48 -13.37 -12.90 -9.04
CA PRO A 48 -11.97 -12.98 -8.64
C PRO A 48 -11.01 -12.37 -9.65
N LEU A 49 -9.88 -11.87 -9.18
CA LEU A 49 -8.78 -11.35 -9.99
C LEU A 49 -7.85 -12.51 -10.36
N LYS A 50 -7.66 -12.77 -11.65
CA LYS A 50 -6.72 -13.78 -12.15
C LYS A 50 -5.38 -13.13 -12.49
N ILE A 51 -4.29 -13.64 -11.89
CA ILE A 51 -2.91 -13.20 -12.11
C ILE A 51 -2.14 -14.42 -12.63
N GLY A 52 -2.03 -14.58 -13.94
CA GLY A 52 -1.53 -15.81 -14.53
C GLY A 52 -2.33 -17.04 -14.09
N ASN A 53 -1.68 -17.99 -13.45
CA ASN A 53 -2.29 -19.20 -12.89
C ASN A 53 -2.77 -19.06 -11.43
N PHE A 54 -2.66 -17.89 -10.84
CA PHE A 54 -3.08 -17.61 -9.46
C PHE A 54 -4.35 -16.77 -9.42
N GLU A 55 -5.23 -17.05 -8.46
CA GLU A 55 -6.50 -16.35 -8.30
C GLU A 55 -6.60 -15.69 -6.93
N VAL A 56 -6.99 -14.41 -6.94
CA VAL A 56 -7.25 -13.61 -5.72
C VAL A 56 -8.74 -13.30 -5.69
N LYS A 57 -9.41 -13.64 -4.59
CA LYS A 57 -10.88 -13.45 -4.45
C LYS A 57 -11.32 -11.99 -4.37
N SER A 58 -10.39 -11.06 -4.23
CA SER A 58 -10.62 -9.62 -4.18
C SER A 58 -9.92 -8.91 -5.33
N ARG A 59 -10.52 -7.83 -5.82
CA ARG A 59 -9.91 -6.90 -6.78
C ARG A 59 -9.35 -5.64 -6.11
N VAL A 60 -9.33 -5.63 -4.79
CA VAL A 60 -8.76 -4.54 -3.98
C VAL A 60 -7.53 -5.06 -3.25
N LEU A 61 -6.39 -4.40 -3.43
CA LEU A 61 -5.10 -4.83 -2.94
C LEU A 61 -4.54 -3.81 -1.94
N GLN A 62 -3.84 -4.30 -0.90
CA GLN A 62 -3.07 -3.44 0.01
C GLN A 62 -1.70 -3.13 -0.60
N SER A 63 -1.41 -1.85 -0.79
CA SER A 63 -0.11 -1.42 -1.37
C SER A 63 1.08 -1.73 -0.46
N PRO A 64 2.25 -2.07 -1.02
CA PRO A 64 3.52 -2.03 -0.29
C PRO A 64 3.85 -0.60 0.16
N LEU A 65 4.07 -0.40 1.46
CA LEU A 65 4.39 0.90 2.05
C LEU A 65 5.57 0.75 3.02
N SER A 66 6.73 1.29 2.64
CA SER A 66 7.95 1.23 3.47
C SER A 66 7.75 1.85 4.84
N GLY A 67 8.10 1.11 5.89
CA GLY A 67 7.92 1.48 7.29
C GLY A 67 6.45 1.41 7.76
N VAL A 68 5.58 0.73 7.00
CA VAL A 68 4.16 0.57 7.32
C VAL A 68 3.70 -0.88 7.17
N THR A 69 3.87 -1.48 5.98
CA THR A 69 3.30 -2.81 5.68
C THR A 69 4.21 -3.94 6.14
N ASP A 70 4.63 -3.87 7.41
CA ASP A 70 5.23 -4.99 8.11
C ASP A 70 4.19 -6.08 8.43
N LEU A 71 4.64 -7.20 8.97
CA LEU A 71 3.78 -8.33 9.34
C LEU A 71 2.59 -7.91 10.20
N VAL A 72 2.80 -7.00 11.16
CA VAL A 72 1.76 -6.53 12.08
C VAL A 72 0.66 -5.79 11.32
N PHE A 73 1.03 -4.81 10.46
CA PHE A 73 0.05 -4.03 9.71
C PHE A 73 -0.69 -4.89 8.68
N ARG A 74 0.00 -5.81 8.01
CA ARG A 74 -0.64 -6.73 7.06
C ARG A 74 -1.67 -7.63 7.73
N ARG A 75 -1.35 -8.21 8.91
CA ARG A 75 -2.31 -8.98 9.72
C ARG A 75 -3.48 -8.14 10.19
N LEU A 76 -3.24 -6.87 10.53
CA LEU A 76 -4.32 -5.95 10.91
C LEU A 76 -5.27 -5.69 9.73
N VAL A 77 -4.76 -5.37 8.54
CA VAL A 77 -5.59 -5.19 7.33
C VAL A 77 -6.33 -6.48 6.97
N ARG A 78 -5.70 -7.64 7.11
CA ARG A 78 -6.29 -8.95 6.85
C ARG A 78 -7.59 -9.20 7.63
N ARG A 79 -7.70 -8.69 8.87
CA ARG A 79 -8.93 -8.80 9.69
C ARG A 79 -10.15 -8.19 9.00
N TYR A 80 -9.95 -7.12 8.23
CA TYR A 80 -11.02 -6.37 7.56
C TYR A 80 -11.18 -6.73 6.09
N ALA A 81 -10.12 -7.26 5.47
CA ALA A 81 -10.04 -7.61 4.05
C ALA A 81 -9.46 -9.03 3.87
N PRO A 82 -10.23 -10.08 4.24
CA PRO A 82 -9.73 -11.46 4.27
C PRO A 82 -9.34 -12.01 2.89
N ASP A 83 -9.92 -11.51 1.83
CA ASP A 83 -9.73 -12.00 0.46
C ASP A 83 -8.67 -11.19 -0.34
N SER A 84 -8.23 -10.04 0.20
CA SER A 84 -7.36 -9.10 -0.52
C SER A 84 -5.90 -9.56 -0.52
N MET A 85 -5.18 -9.30 -1.62
CA MET A 85 -3.74 -9.55 -1.66
C MET A 85 -2.99 -8.51 -0.83
N MET A 86 -2.10 -9.00 0.04
CA MET A 86 -1.18 -8.18 0.82
C MET A 86 0.18 -8.11 0.15
N TYR A 87 0.95 -7.06 0.46
CA TYR A 87 2.31 -6.88 -0.02
C TYR A 87 3.24 -6.60 1.16
N THR A 88 4.42 -7.22 1.15
CA THR A 88 5.48 -6.85 2.09
C THR A 88 5.96 -5.43 1.82
N GLU A 89 6.74 -4.86 2.72
CA GLU A 89 7.61 -3.74 2.38
C GLU A 89 8.61 -4.18 1.29
N MET A 90 9.14 -3.23 0.51
CA MET A 90 10.07 -3.56 -0.57
C MET A 90 11.42 -4.07 -0.02
N VAL A 91 11.92 -5.15 -0.56
CA VAL A 91 13.15 -5.84 -0.16
C VAL A 91 14.23 -5.62 -1.22
N ASN A 92 15.43 -5.24 -0.79
CA ASN A 92 16.56 -5.03 -1.69
C ASN A 92 17.24 -6.35 -2.07
N ALA A 93 17.24 -6.69 -3.36
CA ALA A 93 17.85 -7.94 -3.85
C ALA A 93 19.36 -7.99 -3.64
N THR A 94 20.07 -6.86 -3.81
CA THR A 94 21.50 -6.78 -3.45
C THR A 94 21.74 -7.09 -1.99
N GLY A 95 20.88 -6.57 -1.11
CA GLY A 95 20.98 -6.87 0.32
C GLY A 95 20.82 -8.35 0.61
N LEU A 96 19.87 -9.02 -0.05
CA LEU A 96 19.63 -10.46 0.10
C LEU A 96 20.80 -11.31 -0.37
N HIS A 97 21.41 -10.96 -1.50
CA HIS A 97 22.56 -11.67 -2.06
C HIS A 97 23.74 -11.81 -1.06
N TYR A 98 23.95 -10.81 -0.18
CA TYR A 98 25.07 -10.78 0.76
C TYR A 98 24.71 -11.19 2.19
N VAL A 99 23.45 -11.52 2.52
CA VAL A 99 23.06 -11.92 3.87
C VAL A 99 22.99 -13.44 4.02
N LYS A 100 23.34 -13.94 5.22
CA LYS A 100 23.27 -15.37 5.56
C LYS A 100 21.89 -15.78 6.11
N GLN A 101 21.10 -14.82 6.58
CA GLN A 101 19.75 -15.04 7.14
C GLN A 101 18.78 -14.09 6.48
N LEU A 102 17.60 -14.60 6.19
CA LEU A 102 16.53 -13.79 5.62
C LEU A 102 16.11 -12.68 6.59
N PRO A 103 15.97 -11.45 6.10
CA PRO A 103 15.57 -10.34 6.94
C PRO A 103 14.09 -10.47 7.35
N LYS A 104 13.75 -10.09 8.58
CA LYS A 104 12.36 -10.09 9.10
C LYS A 104 11.34 -9.41 8.20
N ILE A 105 11.76 -8.52 7.31
CA ILE A 105 10.89 -7.84 6.34
C ILE A 105 10.26 -8.82 5.33
N MET A 106 10.87 -10.00 5.14
CA MET A 106 10.35 -11.07 4.27
C MET A 106 9.49 -12.09 5.02
N GLU A 107 9.45 -12.03 6.35
CA GLU A 107 8.69 -12.96 7.17
C GLU A 107 7.20 -12.92 6.78
N ILE A 108 6.64 -14.08 6.54
CA ILE A 108 5.22 -14.30 6.19
C ILE A 108 4.59 -15.22 7.24
N ASP A 109 3.47 -14.78 7.79
CA ASP A 109 2.58 -15.66 8.56
C ASP A 109 1.59 -16.33 7.60
N PRO A 110 1.34 -17.64 7.70
CA PRO A 110 0.37 -18.31 6.82
C PRO A 110 -1.03 -17.68 6.78
N SER A 111 -1.44 -16.99 7.85
CA SER A 111 -2.72 -16.27 7.92
C SER A 111 -2.77 -15.01 7.04
N GLU A 112 -1.63 -14.55 6.52
CA GLU A 112 -1.55 -13.35 5.68
C GLU A 112 -1.81 -13.63 4.18
N ARG A 113 -1.92 -14.91 3.79
CA ARG A 113 -2.15 -15.28 2.39
C ARG A 113 -3.56 -14.87 1.91
N PRO A 114 -3.71 -14.40 0.63
CA PRO A 114 -2.68 -14.31 -0.39
C PRO A 114 -1.72 -13.12 -0.18
N ILE A 115 -0.42 -13.35 -0.41
CA ILE A 115 0.63 -12.35 -0.17
C ILE A 115 1.68 -12.33 -1.28
N SER A 116 2.15 -11.13 -1.60
CA SER A 116 3.25 -10.86 -2.52
C SER A 116 4.47 -10.32 -1.78
N ILE A 117 5.65 -10.84 -2.07
CA ILE A 117 6.91 -10.18 -1.65
C ILE A 117 7.33 -9.20 -2.74
N GLN A 118 7.49 -7.91 -2.35
CA GLN A 118 7.96 -6.89 -3.27
C GLN A 118 9.48 -6.76 -3.22
N LEU A 119 10.14 -6.93 -4.37
CA LEU A 119 11.59 -6.83 -4.55
C LEU A 119 11.97 -5.57 -5.33
N PHE A 120 13.16 -5.03 -5.07
CA PHE A 120 13.74 -3.96 -5.88
C PHE A 120 15.25 -4.09 -6.03
N ASP A 121 15.74 -3.83 -7.21
CA ASP A 121 17.15 -3.67 -7.60
C ASP A 121 17.21 -3.17 -9.05
N CYS A 122 18.42 -3.04 -9.62
CA CYS A 122 18.65 -2.83 -11.05
C CYS A 122 19.37 -4.01 -11.72
N ARG A 123 19.69 -5.08 -10.99
CA ARG A 123 20.43 -6.25 -11.47
C ARG A 123 19.49 -7.43 -11.67
N PRO A 124 19.33 -7.92 -12.91
CA PRO A 124 18.41 -9.01 -13.22
C PRO A 124 18.74 -10.32 -12.47
N ASP A 125 20.02 -10.69 -12.37
CA ASP A 125 20.51 -11.90 -11.69
C ASP A 125 20.21 -11.90 -10.19
N PHE A 126 20.44 -10.79 -9.51
CA PHE A 126 20.15 -10.65 -8.08
C PHE A 126 18.64 -10.66 -7.79
N LEU A 127 17.84 -10.05 -8.65
CA LEU A 127 16.38 -10.09 -8.52
C LEU A 127 15.83 -11.51 -8.77
N ALA A 128 16.42 -12.28 -9.69
CA ALA A 128 16.05 -13.66 -9.90
C ALA A 128 16.37 -14.54 -8.67
N GLU A 129 17.56 -14.40 -8.09
CA GLU A 129 17.95 -15.08 -6.84
C GLU A 129 17.03 -14.69 -5.69
N ALA A 130 16.79 -13.39 -5.50
CA ALA A 130 15.89 -12.89 -4.46
C ALA A 130 14.45 -13.38 -4.62
N ALA A 131 13.99 -13.53 -5.85
CA ALA A 131 12.66 -14.07 -6.13
C ALA A 131 12.55 -15.56 -5.75
N GLN A 132 13.58 -16.36 -6.01
CA GLN A 132 13.62 -17.75 -5.55
C GLN A 132 13.57 -17.84 -4.02
N MET A 133 14.33 -16.99 -3.32
CA MET A 133 14.27 -16.89 -1.86
C MET A 133 12.86 -16.50 -1.37
N ALA A 134 12.23 -15.55 -2.03
CA ALA A 134 10.88 -15.09 -1.68
C ALA A 134 9.81 -16.19 -1.87
N VAL A 135 9.93 -17.00 -2.93
CA VAL A 135 9.06 -18.18 -3.14
C VAL A 135 9.29 -19.23 -2.05
N ALA A 136 10.54 -19.46 -1.67
CA ALA A 136 10.86 -20.39 -0.57
C ALA A 136 10.27 -19.95 0.79
N GLU A 137 10.15 -18.62 1.03
CA GLU A 137 9.46 -18.05 2.19
C GLU A 137 7.91 -18.16 2.12
N GLY A 138 7.36 -18.60 1.01
CA GLY A 138 5.91 -18.83 0.83
C GLY A 138 5.17 -17.69 0.15
N ALA A 139 5.83 -16.82 -0.61
CA ALA A 139 5.16 -15.81 -1.42
C ALA A 139 4.26 -16.46 -2.49
N ASP A 140 3.02 -15.98 -2.62
CA ASP A 140 2.09 -16.44 -3.66
C ASP A 140 2.39 -15.80 -5.01
N THR A 141 2.97 -14.60 -5.01
CA THR A 141 3.45 -13.87 -6.20
C THR A 141 4.71 -13.08 -5.86
N ILE A 142 5.49 -12.72 -6.88
CA ILE A 142 6.62 -11.80 -6.76
C ILE A 142 6.24 -10.48 -7.41
N ASP A 143 6.43 -9.36 -6.70
CA ASP A 143 6.20 -8.02 -7.25
C ASP A 143 7.52 -7.26 -7.40
N ILE A 144 7.74 -6.66 -8.55
CA ILE A 144 8.96 -5.89 -8.85
C ILE A 144 8.65 -4.40 -8.72
N ASN A 145 9.35 -3.71 -7.80
CA ASN A 145 9.21 -2.28 -7.62
C ASN A 145 9.95 -1.49 -8.69
N MET A 146 9.21 -0.85 -9.57
CA MET A 146 9.69 0.08 -10.58
C MET A 146 9.09 1.48 -10.41
N GLY A 147 8.60 1.81 -9.20
CA GLY A 147 7.89 3.06 -8.92
C GLY A 147 8.39 3.87 -7.73
N CYS A 148 9.28 3.35 -6.90
CA CYS A 148 9.77 4.07 -5.73
C CYS A 148 10.54 5.34 -6.13
N PRO A 149 10.13 6.56 -5.65
CA PRO A 149 10.74 7.82 -6.06
C PRO A 149 11.95 8.22 -5.22
N VAL A 150 12.29 7.46 -4.17
CA VAL A 150 13.31 7.82 -3.17
C VAL A 150 14.70 7.92 -3.80
N ASN A 151 15.39 9.04 -3.58
CA ASN A 151 16.70 9.31 -4.17
C ASN A 151 17.74 8.22 -3.90
N LYS A 152 17.77 7.64 -2.69
CA LYS A 152 18.70 6.56 -2.35
C LYS A 152 18.52 5.32 -3.25
N ILE A 153 17.29 5.05 -3.69
CA ILE A 153 16.98 3.91 -4.57
C ILE A 153 17.26 4.28 -6.03
N THR A 154 16.77 5.44 -6.47
CA THR A 154 16.89 5.86 -7.87
C THR A 154 18.33 6.18 -8.27
N LYS A 155 19.18 6.68 -7.37
CA LYS A 155 20.62 6.88 -7.62
C LYS A 155 21.37 5.56 -7.86
N ASN A 156 20.85 4.45 -7.33
CA ASN A 156 21.42 3.12 -7.50
C ASN A 156 20.75 2.33 -8.65
N GLY A 157 20.02 3.01 -9.54
CA GLY A 157 19.41 2.39 -10.71
C GLY A 157 18.08 1.66 -10.49
N GLY A 158 17.62 1.51 -9.24
CA GLY A 158 16.38 0.80 -8.90
C GLY A 158 15.14 1.70 -8.83
N GLY A 159 13.99 1.10 -8.55
CA GLY A 159 12.72 1.81 -8.42
C GLY A 159 12.32 2.57 -9.69
N SER A 160 11.88 3.82 -9.55
CA SER A 160 11.40 4.62 -10.69
C SER A 160 12.48 5.06 -11.69
N SER A 161 13.79 4.86 -11.41
CA SER A 161 14.85 5.09 -12.41
C SER A 161 14.77 4.10 -13.57
N LEU A 162 14.19 2.92 -13.37
CA LEU A 162 13.95 1.91 -14.40
C LEU A 162 13.01 2.43 -15.51
N LEU A 163 12.16 3.42 -15.24
CA LEU A 163 11.34 4.08 -16.27
C LEU A 163 12.18 4.76 -17.36
N ARG A 164 13.43 5.14 -17.05
CA ARG A 164 14.41 5.71 -18.01
C ARG A 164 15.34 4.66 -18.60
N GLN A 165 15.20 3.41 -18.19
CA GLN A 165 16.03 2.27 -18.59
C GLN A 165 15.13 1.06 -18.92
N PRO A 166 14.20 1.19 -19.88
CA PRO A 166 13.18 0.16 -20.14
C PRO A 166 13.80 -1.19 -20.56
N GLU A 167 14.97 -1.19 -21.18
CA GLU A 167 15.70 -2.42 -21.56
C GLU A 167 16.18 -3.18 -20.29
N VAL A 168 16.64 -2.46 -19.28
CA VAL A 168 17.04 -3.05 -17.98
C VAL A 168 15.80 -3.58 -17.26
N ALA A 169 14.70 -2.81 -17.26
CA ALA A 169 13.42 -3.23 -16.65
C ALA A 169 12.89 -4.53 -17.32
N GLU A 170 12.95 -4.61 -18.63
CA GLU A 170 12.57 -5.81 -19.40
C GLU A 170 13.46 -7.01 -19.05
N ALA A 171 14.78 -6.84 -19.02
CA ALA A 171 15.72 -7.88 -18.63
C ALA A 171 15.46 -8.40 -17.20
N ILE A 172 15.12 -7.51 -16.27
CA ILE A 172 14.74 -7.87 -14.89
C ILE A 172 13.50 -8.77 -14.90
N VAL A 173 12.42 -8.35 -15.58
CA VAL A 173 11.18 -9.13 -15.61
C VAL A 173 11.41 -10.51 -16.22
N ARG A 174 12.09 -10.58 -17.36
CA ARG A 174 12.43 -11.86 -18.03
C ARG A 174 13.24 -12.79 -17.12
N SER A 175 14.25 -12.24 -16.42
CA SER A 175 15.10 -13.01 -15.51
C SER A 175 14.30 -13.57 -14.33
N VAL A 176 13.44 -12.74 -13.72
CA VAL A 176 12.61 -13.18 -12.59
C VAL A 176 11.55 -14.19 -13.03
N VAL A 177 10.87 -13.96 -14.15
CA VAL A 177 9.87 -14.90 -14.71
C VAL A 177 10.50 -16.26 -15.00
N ALA A 178 11.71 -16.29 -15.55
CA ALA A 178 12.42 -17.54 -15.81
C ALA A 178 12.88 -18.29 -14.55
N ALA A 179 13.02 -17.58 -13.41
CA ALA A 179 13.56 -18.12 -12.17
C ALA A 179 12.51 -18.72 -11.23
N VAL A 180 11.22 -18.35 -11.36
CA VAL A 180 10.18 -18.76 -10.42
C VAL A 180 8.92 -19.33 -11.13
N GLY A 181 8.20 -20.21 -10.41
CA GLY A 181 6.95 -20.81 -10.92
C GLY A 181 5.67 -20.05 -10.49
N VAL A 182 5.79 -19.00 -9.70
CA VAL A 182 4.68 -18.15 -9.26
C VAL A 182 4.55 -16.92 -10.16
N PRO A 183 3.36 -16.27 -10.23
CA PRO A 183 3.19 -15.09 -11.05
C PRO A 183 4.14 -13.95 -10.64
N VAL A 184 4.68 -13.26 -11.66
CA VAL A 184 5.51 -12.05 -11.50
C VAL A 184 4.70 -10.83 -11.89
N THR A 185 4.65 -9.84 -11.01
CA THR A 185 3.94 -8.59 -11.20
C THR A 185 4.87 -7.38 -11.15
N VAL A 186 4.44 -6.27 -11.69
CA VAL A 186 5.24 -5.03 -11.69
C VAL A 186 4.43 -3.88 -11.12
N LYS A 187 5.01 -3.13 -10.18
CA LYS A 187 4.43 -1.88 -9.68
C LYS A 187 5.27 -0.68 -10.11
N THR A 188 4.66 0.22 -10.89
CA THR A 188 5.37 1.34 -11.51
C THR A 188 4.61 2.67 -11.41
N ARG A 189 5.15 3.72 -12.05
CA ARG A 189 4.57 5.06 -12.21
C ARG A 189 4.41 5.39 -13.70
N ILE A 190 3.69 6.50 -13.99
CA ILE A 190 3.43 6.92 -15.39
C ILE A 190 4.67 7.45 -16.11
N GLY A 191 5.77 7.74 -15.43
CA GLY A 191 7.00 8.26 -16.02
C GLY A 191 7.93 8.87 -14.98
N TRP A 192 9.10 9.33 -15.44
CA TRP A 192 10.09 10.01 -14.60
C TRP A 192 9.67 11.44 -14.24
N SER A 193 9.27 12.20 -15.25
CA SER A 193 8.82 13.60 -15.13
C SER A 193 7.70 13.86 -16.14
N ASP A 194 7.10 15.05 -16.11
CA ASP A 194 6.05 15.42 -17.07
C ASP A 194 6.53 15.44 -18.52
N LYS A 195 7.84 15.63 -18.74
CA LYS A 195 8.45 15.57 -20.06
C LYS A 195 8.86 14.14 -20.47
N GLU A 196 8.83 13.21 -19.53
CA GLU A 196 9.29 11.83 -19.72
C GLU A 196 8.21 10.85 -19.23
N ILE A 197 6.98 11.00 -19.74
CA ILE A 197 5.89 10.05 -19.51
C ILE A 197 5.94 9.00 -20.59
N ASN A 198 6.15 7.75 -20.21
CA ASN A 198 6.26 6.61 -21.11
C ASN A 198 5.40 5.39 -20.66
N ALA A 199 4.36 5.66 -19.87
CA ALA A 199 3.54 4.61 -19.22
C ALA A 199 3.05 3.53 -20.18
N VAL A 200 2.54 3.93 -21.37
CA VAL A 200 1.93 2.99 -22.36
C VAL A 200 2.99 2.06 -22.95
N GLU A 201 4.11 2.61 -23.42
CA GLU A 201 5.19 1.81 -23.98
C GLU A 201 5.83 0.92 -22.91
N PHE A 202 6.11 1.49 -21.73
CA PHE A 202 6.70 0.75 -20.62
C PHE A 202 5.81 -0.43 -20.18
N ALA A 203 4.51 -0.21 -20.10
CA ALA A 203 3.55 -1.25 -19.71
C ALA A 203 3.56 -2.44 -20.70
N ARG A 204 3.53 -2.15 -22.00
CA ARG A 204 3.62 -3.20 -23.05
C ARG A 204 4.92 -4.00 -22.94
N ARG A 205 6.06 -3.31 -22.77
CA ARG A 205 7.35 -3.99 -22.58
C ARG A 205 7.36 -4.92 -21.35
N MET A 206 6.71 -4.53 -20.26
CA MET A 206 6.62 -5.39 -19.06
C MET A 206 5.75 -6.62 -19.31
N GLU A 207 4.62 -6.45 -20.03
CA GLU A 207 3.77 -7.58 -20.46
C GLU A 207 4.54 -8.51 -21.40
N ASP A 208 5.21 -7.98 -22.43
CA ASP A 208 6.01 -8.75 -23.40
C ASP A 208 7.20 -9.47 -22.72
N ALA A 209 7.69 -8.94 -21.61
CA ALA A 209 8.72 -9.56 -20.79
C ALA A 209 8.18 -10.72 -19.92
N GLY A 210 6.86 -10.88 -19.82
CA GLY A 210 6.19 -11.96 -19.10
C GLY A 210 5.59 -11.54 -17.74
N ALA A 211 5.48 -10.25 -17.45
CA ALA A 211 4.70 -9.79 -16.29
C ALA A 211 3.23 -10.21 -16.45
N GLN A 212 2.60 -10.67 -15.36
CA GLN A 212 1.25 -11.21 -15.36
C GLN A 212 0.22 -10.29 -14.69
N MET A 213 0.65 -9.15 -14.16
CA MET A 213 -0.18 -8.05 -13.70
C MET A 213 0.67 -6.79 -13.61
N LEU A 214 0.09 -5.64 -13.92
CA LEU A 214 0.72 -4.33 -13.73
C LEU A 214 -0.08 -3.49 -12.73
N THR A 215 0.61 -2.87 -11.76
CA THR A 215 0.04 -1.82 -10.91
C THR A 215 0.62 -0.47 -11.29
N LEU A 216 -0.23 0.47 -11.70
CA LEU A 216 0.18 1.79 -12.18
C LEU A 216 -0.24 2.90 -11.23
N HIS A 217 0.75 3.59 -10.64
CA HIS A 217 0.51 4.81 -9.88
C HIS A 217 0.41 6.02 -10.81
N GLY A 218 -0.73 6.71 -10.82
CA GLY A 218 -1.05 7.84 -11.69
C GLY A 218 -0.21 9.11 -11.48
N ARG A 219 1.01 9.02 -10.96
CA ARG A 219 1.97 10.13 -10.78
C ARG A 219 3.32 9.81 -11.39
N THR A 220 4.03 10.85 -11.85
CA THR A 220 5.45 10.71 -12.21
C THR A 220 6.33 10.60 -10.95
N ARG A 221 7.59 10.17 -11.15
CA ARG A 221 8.60 10.21 -10.08
C ARG A 221 8.81 11.64 -9.55
N ALA A 222 8.88 12.62 -10.44
CA ALA A 222 9.12 14.01 -10.08
C ALA A 222 7.99 14.60 -9.22
N GLN A 223 6.73 14.22 -9.48
CA GLN A 223 5.60 14.63 -8.63
C GLN A 223 5.70 14.08 -7.22
N GLY A 224 6.34 12.92 -7.01
CA GLY A 224 6.32 12.25 -5.70
C GLY A 224 4.89 11.95 -5.25
N TYR A 225 4.36 12.80 -4.36
CA TYR A 225 2.97 12.76 -3.87
C TYR A 225 2.21 14.08 -4.09
N ASN A 226 2.85 15.06 -4.74
CA ASN A 226 2.24 16.37 -5.00
C ASN A 226 1.21 16.31 -6.14
N GLY A 227 0.24 17.22 -6.10
CA GLY A 227 -0.84 17.28 -7.07
C GLY A 227 -1.73 16.03 -7.07
N ALA A 228 -2.64 15.90 -8.01
CA ALA A 228 -3.53 14.75 -8.16
C ALA A 228 -2.87 13.60 -8.95
N ALA A 229 -3.30 12.38 -8.67
CA ALA A 229 -2.99 11.23 -9.53
C ALA A 229 -3.72 11.38 -10.87
N ARG A 230 -3.02 11.22 -11.96
CA ARG A 230 -3.52 11.36 -13.33
C ARG A 230 -4.06 10.02 -13.83
N TRP A 231 -5.31 9.75 -13.53
CA TRP A 231 -5.97 8.50 -13.85
C TRP A 231 -6.17 8.30 -15.36
N GLU A 232 -6.19 9.38 -16.14
CA GLU A 232 -6.24 9.33 -17.62
C GLU A 232 -5.06 8.55 -18.23
N TRP A 233 -3.90 8.49 -17.57
CA TRP A 233 -2.78 7.66 -18.03
C TRP A 233 -3.01 6.18 -17.71
N ILE A 234 -3.72 5.88 -16.63
CA ILE A 234 -4.10 4.50 -16.31
C ILE A 234 -5.11 3.99 -17.35
N ALA A 235 -6.08 4.81 -17.75
CA ALA A 235 -7.01 4.49 -18.81
C ALA A 235 -6.30 4.15 -20.13
N LYS A 236 -5.36 5.01 -20.57
CA LYS A 236 -4.56 4.77 -21.78
C LYS A 236 -3.75 3.48 -21.74
N VAL A 237 -3.21 3.13 -20.57
CA VAL A 237 -2.49 1.86 -20.38
C VAL A 237 -3.46 0.68 -20.44
N LYS A 238 -4.67 0.83 -19.87
CA LYS A 238 -5.70 -0.23 -19.92
C LYS A 238 -6.11 -0.59 -21.35
N GLU A 239 -6.15 0.36 -22.26
CA GLU A 239 -6.49 0.14 -23.68
C GLU A 239 -5.51 -0.78 -24.41
N VAL A 240 -4.28 -0.93 -23.91
CA VAL A 240 -3.20 -1.63 -24.62
C VAL A 240 -2.75 -2.93 -23.96
N LEU A 241 -3.12 -3.16 -22.68
CA LEU A 241 -2.73 -4.36 -21.94
C LEU A 241 -3.80 -5.45 -22.02
N SER A 242 -3.35 -6.69 -22.16
CA SER A 242 -4.18 -7.90 -22.03
C SER A 242 -4.14 -8.47 -20.60
N ILE A 243 -3.04 -8.26 -19.88
CA ILE A 243 -2.91 -8.63 -18.46
C ILE A 243 -3.69 -7.68 -17.55
N PRO A 244 -4.07 -8.10 -16.32
CA PRO A 244 -4.74 -7.24 -15.37
C PRO A 244 -3.95 -5.97 -15.05
N LEU A 245 -4.65 -4.83 -15.09
CA LEU A 245 -4.14 -3.53 -14.68
C LEU A 245 -4.80 -3.08 -13.38
N ILE A 246 -4.00 -2.79 -12.37
CA ILE A 246 -4.44 -2.29 -11.06
C ILE A 246 -4.18 -0.80 -10.97
N ALA A 247 -5.24 -0.02 -10.72
CA ALA A 247 -5.14 1.42 -10.56
C ALA A 247 -4.65 1.79 -9.16
N ASN A 248 -3.73 2.76 -9.07
CA ASN A 248 -3.17 3.24 -7.81
C ASN A 248 -3.00 4.77 -7.81
N GLY A 249 -3.22 5.38 -6.66
CA GLY A 249 -3.07 6.81 -6.40
C GLY A 249 -4.39 7.48 -6.04
N ASP A 250 -4.39 8.20 -4.92
CA ASP A 250 -5.50 9.01 -4.37
C ASP A 250 -6.79 8.24 -4.08
N ILE A 251 -6.66 6.99 -3.68
CA ILE A 251 -7.75 6.17 -3.19
C ILE A 251 -7.84 6.33 -1.67
N PHE A 252 -8.77 7.18 -1.23
CA PHE A 252 -8.97 7.53 0.18
C PHE A 252 -10.37 7.19 0.69
N SER A 253 -11.28 6.80 -0.21
CA SER A 253 -12.66 6.41 0.11
C SER A 253 -13.19 5.44 -0.94
N VAL A 254 -14.35 4.85 -0.68
CA VAL A 254 -15.10 4.02 -1.64
C VAL A 254 -15.45 4.82 -2.89
N GLU A 255 -15.91 6.07 -2.74
CA GLU A 255 -16.27 6.96 -3.85
C GLU A 255 -15.06 7.27 -4.75
N ALA A 256 -13.87 7.48 -4.14
CA ALA A 256 -12.65 7.68 -4.90
C ALA A 256 -12.26 6.42 -5.68
N ALA A 257 -12.45 5.24 -5.09
CA ALA A 257 -12.21 3.95 -5.75
C ALA A 257 -13.15 3.77 -6.95
N VAL A 258 -14.45 4.01 -6.76
CA VAL A 258 -15.47 3.91 -7.82
C VAL A 258 -15.17 4.87 -8.96
N ARG A 259 -14.92 6.15 -8.68
CA ARG A 259 -14.56 7.12 -9.73
C ARG A 259 -13.29 6.73 -10.48
N CYS A 260 -12.27 6.23 -9.77
CA CYS A 260 -11.04 5.77 -10.40
C CYS A 260 -11.31 4.61 -11.36
N LEU A 261 -12.09 3.62 -10.93
CA LEU A 261 -12.42 2.44 -11.74
C LEU A 261 -13.27 2.80 -12.96
N GLU A 262 -14.28 3.68 -12.82
CA GLU A 262 -15.09 4.16 -13.94
C GLU A 262 -14.26 4.93 -14.98
N LEU A 263 -13.34 5.79 -14.52
CA LEU A 263 -12.50 6.57 -15.43
C LEU A 263 -11.43 5.74 -16.12
N THR A 264 -10.92 4.71 -15.45
CA THR A 264 -9.75 3.97 -15.94
C THR A 264 -10.11 2.67 -16.61
N GLY A 265 -11.25 2.07 -16.31
CA GLY A 265 -11.59 0.71 -16.73
C GLY A 265 -10.63 -0.35 -16.15
N ALA A 266 -9.84 -0.01 -15.13
CA ALA A 266 -8.88 -0.93 -14.53
C ALA A 266 -9.55 -2.19 -13.97
N ASP A 267 -8.79 -3.28 -13.83
CA ASP A 267 -9.28 -4.57 -13.38
C ASP A 267 -9.36 -4.70 -11.86
N GLY A 268 -8.80 -3.74 -11.15
CA GLY A 268 -8.82 -3.64 -9.70
C GLY A 268 -8.14 -2.36 -9.21
N ILE A 269 -8.06 -2.23 -7.88
CA ILE A 269 -7.53 -1.04 -7.25
C ILE A 269 -6.53 -1.40 -6.15
N MET A 270 -5.53 -0.55 -5.95
CA MET A 270 -4.57 -0.72 -4.86
C MET A 270 -4.65 0.47 -3.89
N CYS A 271 -5.06 0.20 -2.65
CA CYS A 271 -5.12 1.18 -1.57
C CYS A 271 -3.73 1.39 -0.96
N SER A 272 -3.33 2.64 -0.80
CA SER A 272 -2.03 3.03 -0.23
C SER A 272 -2.21 3.92 1.00
N ARG A 273 -1.93 5.22 0.90
CA ARG A 273 -2.02 6.18 2.01
C ARG A 273 -3.40 6.24 2.67
N GLY A 274 -4.48 5.90 1.97
CA GLY A 274 -5.83 5.82 2.53
C GLY A 274 -5.97 4.82 3.68
N THR A 275 -5.06 3.83 3.78
CA THR A 275 -5.08 2.84 4.86
C THR A 275 -4.31 3.28 6.11
N LEU A 276 -3.62 4.43 6.08
CA LEU A 276 -2.86 4.97 7.22
C LEU A 276 -3.82 5.43 8.32
N GLY A 277 -3.82 4.73 9.45
CA GLY A 277 -4.79 4.93 10.54
C GLY A 277 -6.23 4.55 10.17
N TYR A 278 -6.42 3.88 9.02
CA TYR A 278 -7.72 3.42 8.54
C TYR A 278 -7.60 2.09 7.76
N PRO A 279 -7.16 1.00 8.40
CA PRO A 279 -6.95 -0.29 7.72
C PRO A 279 -8.26 -0.91 7.18
N PHE A 280 -9.41 -0.37 7.52
CA PHE A 280 -10.75 -0.77 7.09
C PHE A 280 -10.98 -0.53 5.59
N LEU A 281 -10.34 0.49 5.00
CA LEU A 281 -10.61 0.96 3.64
C LEU A 281 -10.56 -0.16 2.59
N VAL A 282 -9.59 -1.07 2.71
CA VAL A 282 -9.45 -2.19 1.74
C VAL A 282 -10.71 -3.06 1.74
N GLY A 283 -11.21 -3.39 2.93
CA GLY A 283 -12.42 -4.20 3.11
C GLY A 283 -13.70 -3.46 2.74
N GLU A 284 -13.79 -2.15 2.98
CA GLU A 284 -14.93 -1.33 2.59
C GLU A 284 -15.06 -1.26 1.06
N VAL A 285 -13.94 -0.98 0.37
CA VAL A 285 -13.91 -0.97 -1.10
C VAL A 285 -14.22 -2.35 -1.66
N ASP A 286 -13.62 -3.43 -1.13
CA ASP A 286 -13.87 -4.80 -1.59
C ASP A 286 -15.33 -5.20 -1.42
N HIS A 287 -15.94 -4.87 -0.28
CA HIS A 287 -17.35 -5.12 -0.05
C HIS A 287 -18.23 -4.40 -1.08
N PHE A 288 -17.98 -3.11 -1.30
CA PHE A 288 -18.74 -2.33 -2.28
C PHE A 288 -18.59 -2.90 -3.70
N LEU A 289 -17.38 -3.28 -4.12
CA LEU A 289 -17.15 -3.86 -5.45
C LEU A 289 -17.88 -5.19 -5.64
N LYS A 290 -18.07 -5.97 -4.56
CA LYS A 290 -18.76 -7.27 -4.59
C LYS A 290 -20.28 -7.13 -4.53
N THR A 291 -20.80 -6.21 -3.73
CA THR A 291 -22.23 -6.14 -3.40
C THR A 291 -22.95 -4.91 -3.96
N GLY A 292 -22.22 -3.84 -4.28
CA GLY A 292 -22.82 -2.52 -4.59
C GLY A 292 -23.30 -1.76 -3.35
N GLU A 293 -23.08 -2.28 -2.14
CA GLU A 293 -23.58 -1.69 -0.90
C GLU A 293 -22.43 -1.09 -0.08
N LEU A 294 -22.66 0.06 0.56
CA LEU A 294 -21.71 0.63 1.51
C LEU A 294 -21.78 -0.10 2.85
N ARG A 295 -20.63 -0.34 3.43
CA ARG A 295 -20.55 -0.68 4.85
C ARG A 295 -20.71 0.57 5.70
N GLN A 296 -21.29 0.43 6.88
CA GLN A 296 -21.21 1.48 7.89
C GLN A 296 -19.72 1.74 8.22
N PRO A 297 -19.25 3.01 8.15
CA PRO A 297 -17.87 3.31 8.50
C PRO A 297 -17.62 3.07 9.99
N PRO A 298 -16.40 2.68 10.38
CA PRO A 298 -16.07 2.47 11.77
C PRO A 298 -16.19 3.78 12.56
N THR A 299 -16.82 3.70 13.72
CA THR A 299 -16.90 4.80 14.68
C THR A 299 -15.50 5.23 15.15
N PRO A 300 -15.32 6.44 15.69
CA PRO A 300 -14.07 6.83 16.34
C PRO A 300 -13.62 5.86 17.43
N ILE A 301 -14.55 5.29 18.19
CA ILE A 301 -14.27 4.28 19.22
C ILE A 301 -13.68 3.03 18.59
N GLU A 302 -14.28 2.47 17.54
CA GLU A 302 -13.77 1.30 16.83
C GLU A 302 -12.40 1.57 16.20
N ARG A 303 -12.16 2.77 15.65
CA ARG A 303 -10.84 3.15 15.13
C ARG A 303 -9.79 3.24 16.22
N LEU A 304 -10.12 3.78 17.40
CA LEU A 304 -9.20 3.82 18.55
C LEU A 304 -8.97 2.42 19.12
N GLN A 305 -9.97 1.55 19.14
CA GLN A 305 -9.78 0.14 19.51
C GLN A 305 -8.80 -0.55 18.55
N CYS A 306 -8.96 -0.32 17.25
CA CYS A 306 -8.01 -0.81 16.24
C CYS A 306 -6.60 -0.23 16.45
N ALA A 307 -6.48 1.03 16.86
CA ALA A 307 -5.19 1.66 17.20
C ALA A 307 -4.54 0.96 18.40
N LYS A 308 -5.32 0.65 19.45
CA LYS A 308 -4.83 -0.08 20.62
C LYS A 308 -4.29 -1.46 20.23
N ASP A 309 -5.06 -2.21 19.44
CA ASP A 309 -4.63 -3.53 18.94
C ASP A 309 -3.33 -3.41 18.13
N HIS A 310 -3.24 -2.42 17.24
CA HIS A 310 -2.04 -2.19 16.43
C HIS A 310 -0.81 -1.88 17.29
N LEU A 311 -0.97 -1.04 18.32
CA LEU A 311 0.10 -0.71 19.27
C LEU A 311 0.61 -1.95 20.00
N LEU A 312 -0.31 -2.75 20.56
CA LEU A 312 0.02 -3.97 21.31
C LEU A 312 0.69 -5.02 20.42
N MET A 313 0.19 -5.24 19.21
CA MET A 313 0.80 -6.15 18.23
C MET A 313 2.20 -5.70 17.82
N LEU A 314 2.44 -4.38 17.66
CA LEU A 314 3.77 -3.84 17.36
C LEU A 314 4.74 -4.04 18.52
N TRP A 315 4.27 -3.85 19.74
CA TRP A 315 5.08 -4.08 20.94
C TRP A 315 5.43 -5.55 21.10
N GLU A 316 4.44 -6.44 20.97
CA GLU A 316 4.63 -7.89 21.05
C GLU A 316 5.66 -8.38 20.02
N TYR A 317 5.55 -7.92 18.77
CA TYR A 317 6.38 -8.38 17.66
C TYR A 317 7.78 -7.76 17.65
N LYS A 318 7.95 -6.49 18.12
CA LYS A 318 9.21 -5.72 17.97
C LYS A 318 9.75 -5.11 19.27
N GLY A 319 9.07 -5.28 20.41
CA GLY A 319 9.43 -4.67 21.67
C GLY A 319 9.54 -3.13 21.59
N ASP A 320 10.54 -2.52 22.22
CA ASP A 320 10.76 -1.07 22.21
C ASP A 320 10.92 -0.46 20.83
N ARG A 321 11.43 -1.21 19.86
CA ARG A 321 11.47 -0.76 18.47
C ARG A 321 10.07 -0.61 17.90
N GLY A 322 9.15 -1.51 18.28
CA GLY A 322 7.73 -1.43 17.95
C GLY A 322 7.08 -0.17 18.47
N ILE A 323 7.38 0.22 19.73
CA ILE A 323 6.85 1.47 20.32
C ILE A 323 7.31 2.70 19.55
N ARG A 324 8.61 2.78 19.21
CA ARG A 324 9.12 3.89 18.39
C ARG A 324 8.45 3.99 17.02
N GLN A 325 8.13 2.83 16.41
CA GLN A 325 7.37 2.78 15.16
C GLN A 325 5.91 3.18 15.37
N ALA A 326 5.30 2.68 16.45
CA ALA A 326 3.90 2.93 16.79
C ALA A 326 3.59 4.42 16.96
N ARG A 327 4.49 5.25 17.51
CA ARG A 327 4.31 6.71 17.64
C ARG A 327 3.69 7.33 16.39
N LYS A 328 4.29 7.04 15.23
CA LYS A 328 3.80 7.54 13.94
C LYS A 328 2.45 6.93 13.54
N HIS A 329 2.28 5.62 13.76
CA HIS A 329 1.04 4.93 13.37
C HIS A 329 -0.14 5.40 14.21
N MET A 330 0.06 5.56 15.52
CA MET A 330 -1.01 5.97 16.43
C MET A 330 -1.54 7.38 16.11
N THR A 331 -0.67 8.30 15.69
CA THR A 331 -1.10 9.64 15.29
C THR A 331 -2.05 9.65 14.09
N TRP A 332 -1.99 8.66 13.22
CA TRP A 332 -2.89 8.57 12.07
C TRP A 332 -4.31 8.13 12.42
N TYR A 333 -4.49 7.40 13.53
CA TYR A 333 -5.82 6.99 14.01
C TYR A 333 -6.57 8.12 14.72
N ALA A 334 -5.84 9.01 15.40
CA ALA A 334 -6.43 10.09 16.20
C ALA A 334 -6.85 11.27 15.32
N LYS A 335 -8.00 11.17 14.63
CA LYS A 335 -8.57 12.20 13.76
C LYS A 335 -10.09 12.10 13.68
N GLY A 336 -10.77 13.24 13.42
CA GLY A 336 -12.22 13.29 13.18
C GLY A 336 -13.06 13.06 14.44
N PHE A 337 -12.60 13.54 15.61
CA PHE A 337 -13.34 13.58 16.86
C PHE A 337 -12.78 14.68 17.78
N THR A 338 -13.53 15.07 18.81
CA THR A 338 -13.17 16.10 19.77
C THR A 338 -11.86 15.75 20.49
N ASN A 339 -10.96 16.72 20.64
CA ASN A 339 -9.63 16.57 21.27
C ASN A 339 -8.66 15.59 20.57
N ALA A 340 -8.93 15.21 19.31
CA ALA A 340 -8.03 14.34 18.54
C ALA A 340 -6.63 14.94 18.36
N ALA A 341 -6.49 16.28 18.32
CA ALA A 341 -5.19 16.95 18.19
C ALA A 341 -4.31 16.74 19.42
N ASP A 342 -4.89 16.87 20.62
CA ASP A 342 -4.17 16.65 21.88
C ASP A 342 -3.74 15.19 22.03
N LEU A 343 -4.64 14.25 21.71
CA LEU A 343 -4.31 12.82 21.72
C LEU A 343 -3.16 12.52 20.73
N ARG A 344 -3.14 13.12 19.54
CA ARG A 344 -2.03 12.96 18.59
C ARG A 344 -0.70 13.42 19.21
N GLY A 345 -0.70 14.59 19.87
CA GLY A 345 0.50 15.11 20.53
C GLY A 345 1.06 14.15 21.58
N GLN A 346 0.17 13.59 22.41
CA GLN A 346 0.54 12.63 23.44
C GLN A 346 1.03 11.30 22.87
N LEU A 347 0.33 10.74 21.89
CA LEU A 347 0.69 9.47 21.22
C LEU A 347 2.01 9.56 20.44
N ALA A 348 2.38 10.74 19.95
CA ALA A 348 3.64 10.96 19.23
C ALA A 348 4.89 10.75 20.09
N VAL A 349 4.77 10.80 21.42
CA VAL A 349 5.89 10.79 22.37
C VAL A 349 5.85 9.63 23.36
N ILE A 350 4.92 8.69 23.24
CA ILE A 350 4.82 7.53 24.15
C ILE A 350 6.15 6.77 24.22
N GLU A 351 6.52 6.33 25.42
CA GLU A 351 7.74 5.56 25.64
C GLU A 351 7.47 4.07 25.86
N THR A 352 6.28 3.74 26.35
CA THR A 352 5.85 2.36 26.62
C THR A 352 4.50 2.06 25.95
N ALA A 353 4.19 0.76 25.77
CA ALA A 353 2.89 0.32 25.27
C ALA A 353 1.78 0.73 26.24
N ASP A 354 1.99 0.58 27.56
CA ASP A 354 1.00 0.89 28.59
C ASP A 354 0.60 2.36 28.57
N GLN A 355 1.58 3.29 28.40
CA GLN A 355 1.26 4.72 28.22
C GLN A 355 0.31 4.95 27.04
N GLY A 356 0.60 4.32 25.90
CA GLY A 356 -0.25 4.45 24.71
C GLY A 356 -1.63 3.84 24.91
N VAL A 357 -1.73 2.69 25.58
CA VAL A 357 -3.00 2.02 25.90
C VAL A 357 -3.85 2.92 26.80
N VAL A 358 -3.28 3.44 27.91
CA VAL A 358 -3.99 4.32 28.84
C VAL A 358 -4.54 5.57 28.13
N LEU A 359 -3.74 6.21 27.27
CA LEU A 359 -4.17 7.40 26.51
C LEU A 359 -5.34 7.07 25.55
N ILE A 360 -5.27 5.94 24.87
CA ILE A 360 -6.31 5.50 23.93
C ILE A 360 -7.58 5.15 24.70
N GLU A 361 -7.50 4.41 25.80
CA GLU A 361 -8.65 4.03 26.61
C GLU A 361 -9.36 5.24 27.22
N GLN A 362 -8.62 6.20 27.76
CA GLN A 362 -9.19 7.47 28.24
C GLN A 362 -9.91 8.25 27.13
N ALA A 363 -9.41 8.21 25.89
CA ALA A 363 -10.08 8.82 24.76
C ALA A 363 -11.36 8.07 24.38
N ILE A 364 -11.35 6.74 24.41
CA ILE A 364 -12.55 5.91 24.18
C ILE A 364 -13.62 6.18 25.23
N GLU A 365 -13.24 6.22 26.53
CA GLU A 365 -14.18 6.52 27.61
C GLU A 365 -14.84 7.89 27.46
N ARG A 366 -14.07 8.93 27.10
CA ARG A 366 -14.61 10.26 26.83
C ARG A 366 -15.61 10.26 25.69
N LEU A 367 -15.26 9.63 24.56
CA LEU A 367 -16.15 9.55 23.40
C LEU A 367 -17.45 8.78 23.74
N ALA A 368 -17.39 7.73 24.55
CA ALA A 368 -18.55 7.01 25.02
C ALA A 368 -19.45 7.87 25.92
N GLN A 369 -18.86 8.73 26.80
CA GLN A 369 -19.60 9.67 27.65
C GLN A 369 -20.24 10.83 26.85
N GLU A 370 -19.61 11.25 25.76
CA GLU A 370 -20.11 12.26 24.83
C GLU A 370 -21.27 11.73 23.96
N GLY A 371 -21.66 10.43 24.11
CA GLY A 371 -22.78 9.84 23.39
C GLY A 371 -22.51 9.61 21.91
N TRP A 372 -21.22 9.45 21.53
CA TRP A 372 -20.83 9.24 20.15
C TRP A 372 -21.54 8.00 19.57
N GLN A 373 -22.61 8.25 18.78
CA GLN A 373 -23.30 7.24 17.99
C GLN A 373 -22.95 7.43 16.50
N ALA A 374 -23.05 6.36 15.73
CA ALA A 374 -22.66 6.34 14.30
C ALA A 374 -23.41 7.38 13.44
N GLU A 375 -24.54 7.91 13.90
CA GLU A 375 -25.38 8.90 13.18
C GLU A 375 -24.73 10.30 13.10
N GLU A 376 -23.80 10.67 14.01
CA GLU A 376 -23.16 12.00 14.00
C GLU A 376 -22.02 12.11 13.00
N ILE A 377 -21.55 11.00 12.40
CA ILE A 377 -20.46 11.00 11.43
C ILE A 377 -20.86 11.70 10.12
N LEU A 378 -22.13 11.63 9.74
CA LEU A 378 -22.65 12.28 8.53
C LEU A 378 -22.62 13.82 8.64
N GLN A 379 -22.74 14.39 9.84
CA GLN A 379 -22.72 15.85 10.05
C GLN A 379 -21.30 16.43 10.15
N LEU A 380 -20.29 15.67 10.56
CA LEU A 380 -18.89 16.15 10.66
C LEU A 380 -18.12 16.06 9.34
N VAL A 381 -18.66 15.42 8.33
CA VAL A 381 -18.14 15.46 6.95
C VAL A 381 -18.58 16.75 6.24
N GLU A 382 -19.52 17.51 6.84
CA GLU A 382 -20.08 18.78 6.31
C GLU A 382 -19.35 20.04 6.84
N VAL A 383 -18.25 19.94 7.63
CA VAL A 383 -17.50 21.12 8.13
C VAL A 383 -16.07 21.15 7.63
#